data_7fe5ebf955f3eef9cc1d0b518b05ca20
#
_entry.id   7fe5ebf955f3eef9cc1d0b518b05ca20
#
_cell.length_a   1.000
_cell.length_b   1.000
_cell.length_c   1.000
_cell.angle_alpha   90.00
_cell.angle_beta   90.00
_cell.angle_gamma   90.00
#
_symmetry.space_group_name_H-M   'P 1'
#
loop_
_entity.id
_entity.type
_entity.pdbx_description
1 polymer ?
#
loop_
_entity_poly.entity_id
_entity_poly.type
_entity_poly.pdbx_seq_one_letter_code
_entity_poly.pdbx_strand_id
1 'polypeptide(L)'
;MAATLRRKAAPVARQHLERGWMMIEEACAGAVVTSDNTAANLLLEIQGGPEGFTRFLRANGDGVTRLDRYEIELNDVPPGDERDTTTPEAMVRTLRRFLLEDGV
;
A
#
# COMPACT_ATOMS: atom_id res chain seq x y z
N MET A 1 5.61 14.63 0.05
CA MET A 1 4.20 14.36 0.47
C MET A 1 3.23 15.49 0.15
N ALA A 2 3.63 16.75 0.24
CA ALA A 2 2.74 17.86 -0.04
C ALA A 2 2.12 17.83 -1.45
N ALA A 3 2.91 17.49 -2.47
CA ALA A 3 2.39 17.37 -3.84
C ALA A 3 1.35 16.26 -3.98
N THR A 4 1.55 15.12 -3.26
CA THR A 4 0.61 14.01 -3.27
C THR A 4 -0.71 14.39 -2.60
N LEU A 5 -0.67 15.19 -1.52
CA LEU A 5 -1.86 15.64 -0.82
C LEU A 5 -2.79 16.47 -1.69
N ARG A 6 -2.27 17.09 -2.74
CA ARG A 6 -3.06 17.93 -3.65
C ARG A 6 -3.71 17.16 -4.79
N ARG A 7 -3.40 15.87 -4.94
CA ARG A 7 -3.93 15.06 -6.04
C ARG A 7 -5.38 14.66 -5.78
N LYS A 8 -6.15 14.55 -6.86
CA LYS A 8 -7.56 14.12 -6.76
C LYS A 8 -7.71 12.71 -6.19
N ALA A 9 -6.66 11.88 -6.33
CA ALA A 9 -6.67 10.51 -5.85
C ALA A 9 -6.39 10.39 -4.35
N ALA A 10 -6.48 11.48 -3.61
CA ALA A 10 -6.23 11.49 -2.16
C ALA A 10 -7.35 12.25 -1.41
N PRO A 11 -8.62 11.77 -1.50
CA PRO A 11 -9.74 12.51 -0.92
C PRO A 11 -9.69 12.60 0.61
N VAL A 12 -9.28 11.54 1.29
CA VAL A 12 -9.24 11.53 2.75
C VAL A 12 -8.05 12.34 3.26
N ALA A 13 -6.88 12.20 2.64
CA ALA A 13 -5.72 12.98 3.01
C ALA A 13 -5.99 14.47 2.86
N ARG A 14 -6.73 14.87 1.81
CA ARG A 14 -7.08 16.27 1.58
C ARG A 14 -8.00 16.81 2.65
N GLN A 15 -8.89 16.00 3.21
CA GLN A 15 -9.77 16.42 4.30
C GLN A 15 -8.97 16.79 5.56
N HIS A 16 -7.76 16.23 5.73
CA HIS A 16 -6.93 16.48 6.88
C HIS A 16 -5.76 17.43 6.60
N LEU A 17 -5.77 18.07 5.44
CA LEU A 17 -4.66 18.93 5.02
C LEU A 17 -4.44 20.10 5.97
N GLU A 18 -5.49 20.76 6.42
CA GLU A 18 -5.37 21.88 7.36
C GLU A 18 -4.81 21.46 8.70
N ARG A 19 -5.21 20.29 9.17
CA ARG A 19 -4.73 19.73 10.42
C ARG A 19 -3.26 19.33 10.34
N GLY A 20 -2.81 18.93 9.14
CA GLY A 20 -1.42 18.56 8.91
C GLY A 20 -1.05 17.15 9.34
N TRP A 21 -2.01 16.35 9.86
CA TRP A 21 -1.78 14.98 10.28
C TRP A 21 -3.08 14.18 10.21
N MET A 22 -2.96 12.86 10.21
CA MET A 22 -4.10 11.98 10.35
C MET A 22 -3.68 10.74 11.15
N MET A 23 -4.64 10.10 11.80
CA MET A 23 -4.39 8.88 12.56
C MET A 23 -4.18 7.70 11.60
N ILE A 24 -3.41 6.70 12.06
CA ILE A 24 -3.19 5.48 11.26
C ILE A 24 -4.53 4.84 10.86
N GLU A 25 -5.47 4.80 11.79
CA GLU A 25 -6.80 4.25 11.53
C GLU A 25 -7.53 5.00 10.42
N GLU A 26 -7.43 6.32 10.40
CA GLU A 26 -8.01 7.14 9.34
C GLU A 26 -7.35 6.88 7.99
N ALA A 27 -6.02 6.69 8.00
CA ALA A 27 -5.28 6.38 6.78
C ALA A 27 -5.68 4.99 6.24
N CYS A 28 -5.84 4.00 7.12
CA CYS A 28 -6.29 2.67 6.70
C CYS A 28 -7.68 2.73 6.08
N ALA A 29 -8.61 3.44 6.72
CA ALA A 29 -9.96 3.60 6.18
C ALA A 29 -9.94 4.31 4.82
N GLY A 30 -9.12 5.36 4.69
CA GLY A 30 -8.99 6.09 3.44
C GLY A 30 -8.44 5.23 2.32
N ALA A 31 -7.42 4.44 2.61
CA ALA A 31 -6.80 3.58 1.61
C ALA A 31 -7.76 2.48 1.14
N VAL A 32 -8.48 1.86 2.06
CA VAL A 32 -9.35 0.71 1.74
C VAL A 32 -10.69 1.16 1.16
N VAL A 33 -11.33 2.16 1.76
CA VAL A 33 -12.69 2.54 1.37
C VAL A 33 -12.72 3.44 0.14
N THR A 34 -11.81 4.40 0.06
CA THR A 34 -11.81 5.39 -1.02
C THR A 34 -10.59 5.34 -1.91
N SER A 35 -9.72 4.34 -1.75
CA SER A 35 -8.49 4.20 -2.54
C SER A 35 -7.61 5.45 -2.48
N ASP A 36 -7.48 6.03 -1.30
CA ASP A 36 -6.67 7.24 -1.10
C ASP A 36 -5.18 6.91 -1.24
N ASN A 37 -4.55 7.40 -2.31
CA ASN A 37 -3.16 7.09 -2.61
C ASN A 37 -2.18 7.68 -1.59
N THR A 38 -2.47 8.86 -1.08
CA THR A 38 -1.61 9.46 -0.06
C THR A 38 -1.68 8.69 1.25
N ALA A 39 -2.89 8.26 1.64
CA ALA A 39 -3.07 7.44 2.82
C ALA A 39 -2.29 6.12 2.68
N ALA A 40 -2.38 5.48 1.52
CA ALA A 40 -1.63 4.25 1.25
C ALA A 40 -0.12 4.47 1.35
N ASN A 41 0.39 5.57 0.78
CA ASN A 41 1.81 5.89 0.83
C ASN A 41 2.29 6.17 2.27
N LEU A 42 1.46 6.84 3.08
CA LEU A 42 1.80 7.09 4.48
C LEU A 42 1.88 5.78 5.26
N LEU A 43 0.98 4.84 4.99
CA LEU A 43 1.02 3.53 5.63
C LEU A 43 2.28 2.76 5.21
N LEU A 44 2.68 2.86 3.94
CA LEU A 44 3.91 2.25 3.46
C LEU A 44 5.14 2.84 4.17
N GLU A 45 5.16 4.15 4.41
CA GLU A 45 6.25 4.80 5.15
C GLU A 45 6.41 4.18 6.53
N ILE A 46 5.31 3.96 7.23
CA ILE A 46 5.32 3.36 8.57
C ILE A 46 5.86 1.93 8.52
N GLN A 47 5.60 1.21 7.45
CA GLN A 47 6.01 -0.17 7.25
C GLN A 47 7.49 -0.30 6.81
N GLY A 48 8.16 0.81 6.58
CA GLY A 48 9.55 0.81 6.10
C GLY A 48 9.66 0.98 4.60
N GLY A 49 8.64 1.58 3.96
CA GLY A 49 8.57 1.78 2.53
C GLY A 49 8.24 0.50 1.77
N PRO A 50 8.27 0.54 0.42
CA PRO A 50 8.00 -0.65 -0.39
C PRO A 50 8.90 -1.83 -0.05
N GLU A 51 10.17 -1.58 0.22
CA GLU A 51 11.12 -2.63 0.61
C GLU A 51 10.74 -3.27 1.94
N GLY A 52 10.36 -2.46 2.93
CA GLY A 52 9.89 -2.96 4.23
C GLY A 52 8.63 -3.78 4.11
N PHE A 53 7.70 -3.35 3.26
CA PHE A 53 6.47 -4.09 3.01
C PHE A 53 6.78 -5.44 2.35
N THR A 54 7.69 -5.47 1.38
CA THR A 54 8.09 -6.71 0.72
C THR A 54 8.71 -7.68 1.72
N ARG A 55 9.58 -7.18 2.63
CA ARG A 55 10.15 -8.00 3.69
C ARG A 55 9.07 -8.60 4.59
N PHE A 56 8.04 -7.81 4.90
CA PHE A 56 6.90 -8.28 5.70
C PHE A 56 6.18 -9.43 4.99
N LEU A 57 5.96 -9.31 3.68
CA LEU A 57 5.36 -10.38 2.90
C LEU A 57 6.21 -11.65 2.93
N ARG A 58 7.54 -11.52 2.79
CA ARG A 58 8.45 -12.66 2.88
C ARG A 58 8.36 -13.36 4.24
N ALA A 59 8.28 -12.58 5.31
CA ALA A 59 8.15 -13.12 6.66
C ALA A 59 6.84 -13.85 6.88
N ASN A 60 5.81 -13.52 6.09
CA ASN A 60 4.50 -14.15 6.17
C ASN A 60 4.29 -15.23 5.10
N GLY A 61 5.34 -15.70 4.48
CA GLY A 61 5.27 -16.84 3.57
C GLY A 61 5.02 -16.52 2.11
N ASP A 62 4.97 -15.24 1.76
CA ASP A 62 4.81 -14.84 0.35
C ASP A 62 6.18 -14.56 -0.24
N GLY A 63 6.71 -15.51 -1.01
CA GLY A 63 8.01 -15.38 -1.66
C GLY A 63 7.93 -14.82 -3.07
N VAL A 64 6.77 -14.38 -3.51
CA VAL A 64 6.52 -13.98 -4.90
C VAL A 64 6.19 -12.51 -5.04
N THR A 65 5.23 -12.02 -4.26
CA THR A 65 4.74 -10.64 -4.35
C THR A 65 5.84 -9.66 -3.97
N ARG A 66 5.98 -8.62 -4.77
CA ARG A 66 6.98 -7.58 -4.48
C ARG A 66 6.39 -6.21 -4.74
N LEU A 67 6.69 -5.29 -3.84
CA LEU A 67 6.36 -3.89 -3.97
C LEU A 67 7.68 -3.12 -4.06
N ASP A 68 7.81 -2.29 -5.06
CA ASP A 68 9.04 -1.56 -5.36
C ASP A 68 8.86 -0.05 -5.32
N ARG A 69 7.65 0.42 -5.54
CA ARG A 69 7.36 1.85 -5.65
C ARG A 69 6.13 2.24 -4.83
N TYR A 70 5.95 3.52 -4.66
CA TYR A 70 4.76 4.09 -4.02
C TYR A 70 3.65 4.31 -5.05
N GLU A 71 2.47 4.68 -4.57
CA GLU A 71 1.38 5.15 -5.42
C GLU A 71 1.78 6.50 -6.02
N ILE A 72 1.59 6.80 -7.24
CA ILE A 72 0.77 6.08 -8.25
C ILE A 72 1.65 5.20 -9.15
N GLU A 73 2.95 5.44 -9.09
CA GLU A 73 3.94 4.87 -10.01
C GLU A 73 3.91 3.34 -10.03
N LEU A 74 3.51 2.71 -8.91
CA LEU A 74 3.44 1.25 -8.84
C LEU A 74 2.46 0.65 -9.86
N ASN A 75 1.55 1.44 -10.42
CA ASN A 75 0.60 0.98 -11.42
C ASN A 75 1.16 1.01 -12.85
N ASP A 76 2.32 1.59 -13.05
CA ASP A 76 2.93 1.71 -14.37
C ASP A 76 3.97 0.60 -14.59
N VAL A 77 3.49 -0.55 -15.03
CA VAL A 77 4.33 -1.74 -15.20
C VAL A 77 4.32 -2.16 -16.67
N PRO A 78 5.33 -1.74 -17.45
CA PRO A 78 5.43 -2.17 -18.85
C PRO A 78 5.61 -3.69 -18.96
N PRO A 79 5.28 -4.29 -20.12
CA PRO A 79 5.50 -5.72 -20.30
C PRO A 79 6.95 -6.12 -20.01
N GLY A 80 7.12 -7.19 -19.21
CA GLY A 80 8.44 -7.68 -18.83
C GLY A 80 9.04 -7.04 -17.60
N ASP A 81 8.41 -6.00 -17.05
CA ASP A 81 8.86 -5.36 -15.81
C ASP A 81 8.33 -6.16 -14.63
N GLU A 82 9.22 -6.57 -13.73
CA GLU A 82 8.85 -7.37 -12.56
C GLU A 82 8.53 -6.53 -11.32
N ARG A 83 8.75 -5.21 -11.38
CA ARG A 83 8.46 -4.34 -10.25
C ARG A 83 6.97 -4.31 -9.95
N ASP A 84 6.63 -4.31 -8.66
CA ASP A 84 5.25 -4.19 -8.18
C ASP A 84 4.34 -5.27 -8.75
N THR A 85 4.81 -6.51 -8.75
CA THR A 85 4.10 -7.64 -9.34
C THR A 85 3.83 -8.74 -8.34
N THR A 86 2.89 -9.59 -8.70
CA THR A 86 2.53 -10.79 -7.97
C THR A 86 2.06 -11.84 -8.97
N THR A 87 1.62 -12.98 -8.47
CA THR A 87 0.88 -13.97 -9.27
C THR A 87 -0.50 -14.14 -8.65
N PRO A 88 -1.51 -14.60 -9.41
CA PRO A 88 -2.82 -14.89 -8.85
C PRO A 88 -2.75 -15.85 -7.67
N GLU A 89 -1.93 -16.87 -7.77
CA GLU A 89 -1.76 -17.85 -6.70
C GLU A 89 -1.17 -17.22 -5.43
N ALA A 90 -0.12 -16.42 -5.56
CA ALA A 90 0.51 -15.76 -4.42
C ALA A 90 -0.47 -14.78 -3.76
N MET A 91 -1.20 -14.02 -4.56
CA MET A 91 -2.18 -13.08 -4.03
C MET A 91 -3.28 -13.78 -3.26
N VAL A 92 -3.80 -14.88 -3.78
CA VAL A 92 -4.83 -15.65 -3.09
C VAL A 92 -4.31 -16.17 -1.74
N ARG A 93 -3.12 -16.73 -1.72
CA ARG A 93 -2.52 -17.25 -0.48
C ARG A 93 -2.29 -16.14 0.55
N THR A 94 -1.81 -15.01 0.11
CA THR A 94 -1.51 -13.88 1.01
C THR A 94 -2.81 -13.28 1.58
N LEU A 95 -3.81 -13.07 0.74
CA LEU A 95 -5.10 -12.58 1.20
C LEU A 95 -5.76 -13.56 2.19
N ARG A 96 -5.68 -14.85 1.90
CA ARG A 96 -6.20 -15.88 2.79
C ARG A 96 -5.52 -15.80 4.16
N ARG A 97 -4.20 -15.69 4.17
CA ARG A 97 -3.45 -15.60 5.42
C ARG A 97 -3.84 -14.38 6.25
N PHE A 98 -3.97 -13.23 5.60
CA PHE A 98 -4.24 -11.98 6.33
C PHE A 98 -5.71 -11.85 6.77
N LEU A 99 -6.63 -12.41 5.99
CA LEU A 99 -8.06 -12.22 6.25
C LEU A 99 -8.71 -13.39 6.97
N LEU A 100 -8.18 -14.60 6.83
CA LEU A 100 -8.84 -15.82 7.32
C LEU A 100 -8.02 -16.61 8.32
N GLU A 101 -6.73 -16.35 8.47
CA GLU A 101 -5.85 -17.10 9.36
C GLU A 101 -5.32 -16.21 10.50
N ASP A 102 -5.02 -16.84 11.62
CA ASP A 102 -4.48 -16.17 12.82
C ASP A 102 -2.95 -16.11 12.76
N GLY A 103 -2.40 -15.45 11.82
CA GLY A 103 -0.97 -15.49 11.65
C GLY A 103 -0.28 -14.15 11.48
N VAL A 104 -1.03 -13.09 11.64
CA VAL A 104 -0.48 -11.76 11.40
C VAL A 104 -0.44 -10.89 12.67
#